data_851d26f9c00e7ca920df49774fb4b0ec
#
_entry.id   851d26f9c00e7ca920df49774fb4b0ec
#
_cell.length_a   1.000
_cell.length_b   1.000
_cell.length_c   1.000
_cell.angle_alpha   90.00
_cell.angle_beta   90.00
_cell.angle_gamma   90.00
#
_symmetry.space_group_name_H-M   'P 1'
#
loop_
_entity.id
_entity.type
_entity.pdbx_description
1 polymer ?
#
loop_
_entity_poly.entity_id
_entity_poly.type
_entity_poly.pdbx_seq_one_letter_code
_entity_poly.pdbx_strand_id
1 'polypeptide(L)'
;MKQDFTIWRNQILQNPRDISPLKFGISQDEVIEIFGNPDAVSTMRSDGKPLILKYHDIELHFDRKAPHGLYLVYSDDEIELSITDHHEELLQPITRTEPVDNEFFLQDGAVYFSGLYENGLLKGVSPKDFCCWHYWGKSSMACFLGGIRLRGADPASFRVLNYAYAMDKTAVYTTSGR
;
A
#
# COMPACT_ATOMS: atom_id res chain seq x y z
N MET A 1 -1.73 -27.72 15.10
CA MET A 1 -3.18 -27.84 14.79
C MET A 1 -3.46 -26.76 13.75
N LYS A 2 -3.92 -27.14 12.57
CA LYS A 2 -4.25 -26.17 11.52
C LYS A 2 -5.47 -25.36 11.93
N GLN A 3 -5.43 -24.06 11.71
CA GLN A 3 -6.56 -23.16 11.96
C GLN A 3 -7.51 -23.19 10.76
N ASP A 4 -8.82 -23.14 11.05
CA ASP A 4 -9.83 -22.99 10.01
C ASP A 4 -9.75 -21.56 9.44
N PHE A 5 -9.45 -21.46 8.15
CA PHE A 5 -9.31 -20.18 7.46
C PHE A 5 -10.62 -19.37 7.46
N THR A 6 -11.76 -20.05 7.32
CA THR A 6 -13.07 -19.37 7.30
C THR A 6 -13.39 -18.69 8.63
N ILE A 7 -13.02 -19.32 9.75
CA ILE A 7 -13.18 -18.72 11.08
C ILE A 7 -12.30 -17.47 11.20
N TRP A 8 -11.03 -17.60 10.83
CA TRP A 8 -10.09 -16.48 10.85
C TRP A 8 -10.55 -15.32 9.94
N ARG A 9 -10.99 -15.62 8.71
CA ARG A 9 -11.53 -14.62 7.78
C ARG A 9 -12.67 -13.82 8.40
N ASN A 10 -13.65 -14.50 9.00
CA ASN A 10 -14.76 -13.83 9.66
C ASN A 10 -14.30 -12.96 10.85
N GLN A 11 -13.30 -13.40 11.56
CA GLN A 11 -12.71 -12.64 12.68
C GLN A 11 -12.07 -11.33 12.19
N ILE A 12 -11.23 -11.38 11.16
CA ILE A 12 -10.57 -10.17 10.64
C ILE A 12 -11.55 -9.20 9.99
N LEU A 13 -12.63 -9.67 9.39
CA LEU A 13 -13.69 -8.81 8.86
C LEU A 13 -14.42 -8.04 9.97
N GLN A 14 -14.57 -8.64 11.15
CA GLN A 14 -15.17 -7.98 12.32
C GLN A 14 -14.17 -7.10 13.08
N ASN A 15 -12.90 -7.49 13.13
CA ASN A 15 -11.85 -6.76 13.81
C ASN A 15 -10.55 -6.72 12.99
N PRO A 16 -10.42 -5.82 12.01
CA PRO A 16 -9.25 -5.74 11.14
C PRO A 16 -7.93 -5.41 11.85
N ARG A 17 -7.98 -5.05 13.13
CA ARG A 17 -6.76 -4.76 13.92
C ARG A 17 -6.13 -6.00 14.52
N ASP A 18 -6.84 -7.11 14.54
CA ASP A 18 -6.35 -8.38 15.07
C ASP A 18 -6.32 -9.44 14.00
N ILE A 19 -5.14 -9.63 13.41
CA ILE A 19 -4.88 -10.65 12.39
C ILE A 19 -4.40 -11.98 12.97
N SER A 20 -4.47 -12.16 14.30
CA SER A 20 -4.04 -13.42 14.94
C SER A 20 -4.75 -14.66 14.34
N PRO A 21 -4.04 -15.77 14.11
CA PRO A 21 -2.69 -16.10 14.55
C PRO A 21 -1.60 -15.55 13.61
N LEU A 22 -1.94 -14.89 12.50
CA LEU A 22 -0.94 -14.21 11.70
C LEU A 22 -0.36 -13.02 12.45
N LYS A 23 0.81 -12.63 12.03
CA LYS A 23 1.45 -11.35 12.38
C LYS A 23 2.20 -10.85 11.15
N PHE A 24 2.37 -9.56 11.05
CA PHE A 24 3.22 -9.01 10.01
C PHE A 24 4.67 -9.49 10.20
N GLY A 25 5.37 -9.67 9.08
CA GLY A 25 6.68 -10.27 9.08
C GLY A 25 6.72 -11.81 9.09
N ILE A 26 5.57 -12.50 9.31
CA ILE A 26 5.50 -13.96 9.21
C ILE A 26 5.87 -14.42 7.78
N SER A 27 6.56 -15.53 7.67
CA SER A 27 6.94 -16.12 6.39
C SER A 27 5.77 -16.86 5.71
N GLN A 28 5.91 -17.10 4.41
CA GLN A 28 4.94 -17.90 3.64
C GLN A 28 4.82 -19.33 4.18
N ASP A 29 5.95 -19.93 4.54
CA ASP A 29 5.99 -21.30 5.03
C ASP A 29 5.20 -21.42 6.35
N GLU A 30 5.37 -20.45 7.26
CA GLU A 30 4.60 -20.40 8.51
C GLU A 30 3.10 -20.17 8.26
N VAL A 31 2.73 -19.35 7.28
CA VAL A 31 1.31 -19.17 6.90
C VAL A 31 0.71 -20.48 6.39
N ILE A 32 1.45 -21.22 5.56
CA ILE A 32 1.03 -22.53 5.03
C ILE A 32 0.93 -23.57 6.16
N GLU A 33 1.79 -23.50 7.16
CA GLU A 33 1.67 -24.35 8.35
C GLU A 33 0.38 -24.08 9.13
N ILE A 34 -0.03 -22.81 9.22
CA ILE A 34 -1.23 -22.38 9.95
C ILE A 34 -2.50 -22.76 9.18
N PHE A 35 -2.63 -22.39 7.92
CA PHE A 35 -3.87 -22.53 7.15
C PHE A 35 -3.89 -23.70 6.15
N GLY A 36 -2.73 -24.27 5.84
CA GLY A 36 -2.58 -25.25 4.76
C GLY A 36 -2.25 -24.58 3.43
N ASN A 37 -2.33 -25.37 2.35
CA ASN A 37 -2.02 -24.87 1.03
C ASN A 37 -3.01 -23.77 0.58
N PRO A 38 -2.54 -22.68 -0.04
CA PRO A 38 -3.41 -21.67 -0.60
C PRO A 38 -4.15 -22.21 -1.83
N ASP A 39 -5.28 -21.59 -2.16
CA ASP A 39 -6.07 -21.90 -3.36
C ASP A 39 -5.34 -21.47 -4.64
N ALA A 40 -4.58 -20.39 -4.57
CA ALA A 40 -3.74 -19.88 -5.65
C ALA A 40 -2.50 -19.16 -5.13
N VAL A 41 -1.50 -19.06 -5.99
CA VAL A 41 -0.29 -18.26 -5.76
C VAL A 41 -0.06 -17.38 -6.97
N SER A 42 0.44 -16.17 -6.76
CA SER A 42 0.76 -15.28 -7.87
C SER A 42 2.09 -14.60 -7.70
N THR A 43 2.68 -14.28 -8.83
CA THR A 43 3.97 -13.64 -9.00
C THR A 43 5.10 -14.37 -8.29
N MET A 44 6.13 -14.62 -9.00
CA MET A 44 7.29 -15.34 -8.48
C MET A 44 8.46 -14.38 -8.29
N ARG A 45 9.18 -14.59 -7.22
CA ARG A 45 10.46 -13.95 -6.97
C ARG A 45 11.57 -14.68 -7.71
N SER A 46 12.77 -14.11 -7.72
CA SER A 46 13.95 -14.74 -8.32
C SER A 46 14.31 -16.09 -7.67
N ASP A 47 13.91 -16.32 -6.43
CA ASP A 47 14.09 -17.59 -5.69
C ASP A 47 12.94 -18.59 -5.89
N GLY A 48 12.00 -18.28 -6.78
CA GLY A 48 10.85 -19.14 -7.09
C GLY A 48 9.72 -19.11 -6.07
N LYS A 49 9.85 -18.33 -4.98
CA LYS A 49 8.78 -18.20 -3.98
C LYS A 49 7.70 -17.22 -4.46
N PRO A 50 6.41 -17.49 -4.19
CA PRO A 50 5.33 -16.59 -4.54
C PRO A 50 5.41 -15.27 -3.76
N LEU A 51 4.89 -14.20 -4.33
CA LEU A 51 4.72 -12.93 -3.63
C LEU A 51 3.35 -12.82 -2.98
N ILE A 52 2.38 -13.60 -3.45
CA ILE A 52 1.00 -13.57 -2.95
C ILE A 52 0.54 -15.01 -2.75
N LEU A 53 -0.03 -15.26 -1.57
CA LEU A 53 -0.81 -16.48 -1.28
C LEU A 53 -2.29 -16.09 -1.24
N LYS A 54 -3.13 -16.75 -2.03
CA LYS A 54 -4.57 -16.51 -2.06
C LYS A 54 -5.31 -17.64 -1.36
N TYR A 55 -6.16 -17.27 -0.41
CA TYR A 55 -7.10 -18.14 0.29
C TYR A 55 -8.50 -17.56 0.12
N HIS A 56 -9.34 -18.21 -0.68
CA HIS A 56 -10.66 -17.73 -1.07
C HIS A 56 -10.58 -16.31 -1.66
N ASP A 57 -11.17 -15.35 -0.99
CA ASP A 57 -11.19 -13.92 -1.33
C ASP A 57 -10.07 -13.10 -0.69
N ILE A 58 -9.25 -13.70 0.18
CA ILE A 58 -8.17 -13.01 0.87
C ILE A 58 -6.83 -13.28 0.17
N GLU A 59 -6.10 -12.21 -0.08
CA GLU A 59 -4.72 -12.24 -0.56
C GLU A 59 -3.76 -11.83 0.56
N LEU A 60 -2.74 -12.65 0.77
CA LEU A 60 -1.64 -12.41 1.69
C LEU A 60 -0.41 -12.03 0.88
N HIS A 61 0.04 -10.78 0.99
CA HIS A 61 1.14 -10.24 0.20
C HIS A 61 2.44 -10.20 1.01
N PHE A 62 3.53 -10.63 0.39
CA PHE A 62 4.85 -10.77 1.01
C PHE A 62 5.90 -9.89 0.33
N ASP A 63 6.79 -9.33 1.13
CA ASP A 63 7.85 -8.46 0.65
C ASP A 63 8.79 -9.15 -0.34
N ARG A 64 9.21 -8.39 -1.36
CA ARG A 64 10.28 -8.82 -2.29
C ARG A 64 11.64 -8.84 -1.65
N LYS A 65 11.85 -7.98 -0.67
CA LYS A 65 13.13 -7.85 0.06
C LYS A 65 13.10 -8.71 1.31
N ALA A 66 14.27 -9.21 1.71
CA ALA A 66 14.41 -9.87 3.01
C ALA A 66 13.96 -8.93 4.16
N PRO A 67 13.26 -9.46 5.18
CA PRO A 67 13.02 -10.86 5.50
C PRO A 67 11.87 -11.55 4.75
N HIS A 68 11.26 -10.94 3.73
CA HIS A 68 10.17 -11.51 2.92
C HIS A 68 8.92 -11.86 3.72
N GLY A 69 8.63 -11.07 4.72
CA GLY A 69 7.48 -11.28 5.59
C GLY A 69 6.17 -10.76 5.01
N LEU A 70 5.07 -11.22 5.59
CA LEU A 70 3.74 -10.71 5.33
C LEU A 70 3.70 -9.20 5.64
N TYR A 71 3.23 -8.38 4.70
CA TYR A 71 3.09 -6.94 4.92
C TYR A 71 1.69 -6.40 4.62
N LEU A 72 0.86 -7.18 3.89
CA LEU A 72 -0.49 -6.76 3.52
C LEU A 72 -1.42 -7.97 3.51
N VAL A 73 -2.57 -7.82 4.13
CA VAL A 73 -3.74 -8.70 4.00
C VAL A 73 -4.79 -7.91 3.23
N TYR A 74 -5.24 -8.43 2.10
CA TYR A 74 -6.12 -7.74 1.16
C TYR A 74 -7.29 -8.62 0.74
N SER A 75 -8.46 -8.01 0.51
CA SER A 75 -9.59 -8.62 -0.18
C SER A 75 -10.20 -7.60 -1.13
N ASP A 76 -10.56 -8.05 -2.33
CA ASP A 76 -11.24 -7.27 -3.37
C ASP A 76 -12.73 -7.60 -3.49
N ASP A 77 -13.25 -8.47 -2.62
CA ASP A 77 -14.67 -8.79 -2.56
C ASP A 77 -15.50 -7.63 -1.98
N GLU A 78 -16.83 -7.84 -1.88
CA GLU A 78 -17.83 -6.83 -1.43
C GLU A 78 -17.47 -6.09 -0.14
N ILE A 79 -16.56 -6.66 0.67
CA ILE A 79 -16.01 -6.02 1.86
C ILE A 79 -14.54 -5.71 1.57
N GLU A 80 -14.27 -4.47 1.24
CA GLU A 80 -12.93 -3.97 0.98
C GLU A 80 -12.08 -4.04 2.26
N LEU A 81 -11.24 -5.08 2.34
CA LEU A 81 -10.32 -5.31 3.44
C LEU A 81 -8.90 -4.97 2.99
N SER A 82 -8.24 -4.10 3.71
CA SER A 82 -6.81 -3.82 3.51
C SER A 82 -6.15 -3.56 4.87
N ILE A 83 -5.37 -4.53 5.34
CA ILE A 83 -4.65 -4.48 6.61
C ILE A 83 -3.16 -4.53 6.30
N THR A 84 -2.39 -3.55 6.75
CA THR A 84 -0.96 -3.46 6.51
C THR A 84 -0.18 -3.37 7.81
N ASP A 85 1.08 -3.83 7.76
CA ASP A 85 2.05 -3.65 8.85
C ASP A 85 2.44 -2.19 9.06
N HIS A 86 2.23 -1.35 8.05
CA HIS A 86 2.65 0.03 8.09
C HIS A 86 1.72 0.85 9.00
N HIS A 87 1.95 0.74 10.31
CA HIS A 87 1.51 1.72 11.28
C HIS A 87 2.30 3.03 11.16
N GLU A 88 3.47 3.00 10.53
CA GLU A 88 4.19 4.20 10.16
C GLU A 88 3.62 4.76 8.86
N GLU A 89 3.30 6.03 8.88
CA GLU A 89 2.87 6.74 7.68
C GLU A 89 4.02 6.71 6.67
N LEU A 90 3.84 5.96 5.57
CA LEU A 90 4.83 5.88 4.48
C LEU A 90 5.11 7.27 3.90
N LEU A 91 4.10 8.14 3.92
CA LEU A 91 4.21 9.52 3.47
C LEU A 91 5.10 10.29 4.44
N GLN A 92 6.26 10.71 3.95
CA GLN A 92 7.22 11.53 4.69
C GLN A 92 7.23 12.97 4.17
N PRO A 93 7.52 13.95 5.04
CA PRO A 93 7.71 15.33 4.58
C PRO A 93 8.70 15.39 3.41
N ILE A 94 8.35 16.17 2.40
CA ILE A 94 9.21 16.31 1.23
C ILE A 94 10.50 17.07 1.59
N THR A 95 11.63 16.45 1.29
CA THR A 95 12.96 17.05 1.54
C THR A 95 13.86 17.02 0.30
N ARG A 96 13.51 16.24 -0.70
CA ARG A 96 14.29 16.08 -1.92
C ARG A 96 14.26 17.37 -2.75
N THR A 97 15.41 17.82 -3.21
CA THR A 97 15.58 19.00 -4.09
C THR A 97 15.99 18.64 -5.51
N GLU A 98 16.47 17.41 -5.72
CA GLU A 98 16.89 16.94 -7.04
C GLU A 98 15.77 16.13 -7.70
N PRO A 99 15.48 16.33 -8.99
CA PRO A 99 14.50 15.54 -9.71
C PRO A 99 14.99 14.09 -9.86
N VAL A 100 14.14 13.14 -9.49
CA VAL A 100 14.31 11.71 -9.73
C VAL A 100 13.04 11.23 -10.44
N ASP A 101 13.20 10.43 -11.48
CA ASP A 101 12.07 9.94 -12.28
C ASP A 101 10.98 9.32 -11.42
N ASN A 102 9.77 9.81 -11.65
CA ASN A 102 8.55 9.39 -10.96
C ASN A 102 8.54 9.68 -9.45
N GLU A 103 9.21 10.74 -9.00
CA GLU A 103 9.18 11.20 -7.62
C GLU A 103 8.87 12.69 -7.48
N PHE A 104 8.42 13.10 -6.30
CA PHE A 104 8.22 14.48 -5.95
C PHE A 104 9.54 15.13 -5.51
N PHE A 105 9.72 16.41 -5.84
CA PHE A 105 10.89 17.19 -5.44
C PHE A 105 10.53 18.66 -5.21
N LEU A 106 11.41 19.37 -4.53
CA LEU A 106 11.30 20.82 -4.26
C LEU A 106 12.17 21.59 -5.24
N GLN A 107 11.59 22.61 -5.87
CA GLN A 107 12.34 23.58 -6.65
C GLN A 107 11.72 24.97 -6.44
N ASP A 108 12.55 25.98 -6.19
CA ASP A 108 12.15 27.40 -6.02
C ASP A 108 11.01 27.60 -5.01
N GLY A 109 11.00 26.80 -3.92
CA GLY A 109 9.97 26.87 -2.88
C GLY A 109 8.62 26.29 -3.26
N ALA A 110 8.53 25.50 -4.31
CA ALA A 110 7.33 24.83 -4.78
C ALA A 110 7.55 23.31 -4.91
N VAL A 111 6.45 22.54 -4.94
CA VAL A 111 6.46 21.09 -5.11
C VAL A 111 6.25 20.74 -6.59
N TYR A 112 7.11 19.89 -7.09
CA TYR A 112 7.05 19.34 -8.45
C TYR A 112 6.98 17.83 -8.40
N PHE A 113 6.48 17.23 -9.49
CA PHE A 113 6.60 15.81 -9.77
C PHE A 113 7.44 15.61 -11.03
N SER A 114 8.47 14.80 -10.95
CA SER A 114 9.32 14.44 -12.10
C SER A 114 8.69 13.25 -12.83
N GLY A 115 8.02 13.51 -13.96
CA GLY A 115 7.47 12.48 -14.84
C GLY A 115 8.46 12.04 -15.91
N LEU A 116 8.13 10.96 -16.62
CA LEU A 116 8.96 10.42 -17.71
C LEU A 116 9.18 11.43 -18.86
N TYR A 117 8.31 12.44 -19.01
CA TYR A 117 8.34 13.37 -20.14
C TYR A 117 8.48 14.83 -19.75
N GLU A 118 8.03 15.19 -18.55
CA GLU A 118 8.11 16.57 -18.05
C GLU A 118 8.00 16.65 -16.51
N ASN A 119 8.58 17.71 -15.96
CA ASN A 119 8.43 18.03 -14.54
C ASN A 119 7.18 18.91 -14.36
N GLY A 120 6.23 18.45 -13.59
CA GLY A 120 4.96 19.14 -13.36
C GLY A 120 4.91 19.86 -12.02
N LEU A 121 4.66 21.19 -12.05
CA LEU A 121 4.37 21.98 -10.85
C LEU A 121 3.03 21.56 -10.24
N LEU A 122 3.01 21.20 -8.96
CA LEU A 122 1.78 20.98 -8.21
C LEU A 122 1.19 22.32 -7.75
N LYS A 123 0.25 22.85 -8.54
CA LYS A 123 -0.37 24.15 -8.25
C LYS A 123 -1.16 24.14 -6.93
N GLY A 124 -0.96 25.18 -6.11
CA GLY A 124 -1.70 25.35 -4.86
C GLY A 124 -1.29 24.41 -3.74
N VAL A 125 -0.12 23.79 -3.84
CA VAL A 125 0.46 22.91 -2.82
C VAL A 125 1.56 23.68 -2.09
N SER A 126 1.48 23.68 -0.75
CA SER A 126 2.54 24.21 0.10
C SER A 126 3.55 23.13 0.44
N PRO A 127 4.87 23.35 0.24
CA PRO A 127 5.88 22.39 0.67
C PRO A 127 5.86 22.08 2.16
N LYS A 128 5.35 23.00 2.98
CA LYS A 128 5.38 22.87 4.45
C LYS A 128 4.48 21.77 5.00
N ASP A 129 3.42 21.44 4.26
CA ASP A 129 2.44 20.43 4.64
C ASP A 129 2.35 19.27 3.63
N PHE A 130 3.31 19.20 2.69
CA PHE A 130 3.34 18.16 1.68
C PHE A 130 4.19 16.98 2.14
N CYS A 131 3.56 15.81 2.17
CA CYS A 131 4.20 14.53 2.42
C CYS A 131 4.09 13.66 1.17
N CYS A 132 5.12 12.88 0.89
CA CYS A 132 5.15 12.00 -0.28
C CYS A 132 5.91 10.69 -0.02
N TRP A 133 5.59 9.71 -0.87
CA TRP A 133 6.32 8.45 -0.96
C TRP A 133 6.15 7.89 -2.37
N HIS A 134 7.22 7.83 -3.14
CA HIS A 134 7.20 7.49 -4.57
C HIS A 134 6.17 8.33 -5.34
N TYR A 135 5.19 7.67 -6.00
CA TYR A 135 4.12 8.33 -6.75
C TYR A 135 3.04 8.98 -5.89
N TRP A 136 2.96 8.62 -4.62
CA TRP A 136 1.91 9.06 -3.74
C TRP A 136 2.30 10.34 -3.02
N GLY A 137 1.40 11.31 -3.04
CA GLY A 137 1.60 12.57 -2.34
C GLY A 137 0.32 13.07 -1.71
N LYS A 138 0.47 13.79 -0.60
CA LYS A 138 -0.64 14.40 0.12
C LYS A 138 -0.23 15.74 0.72
N SER A 139 -1.15 16.71 0.65
CA SER A 139 -1.13 17.92 1.49
C SER A 139 -2.38 17.94 2.37
N SER A 140 -2.54 19.00 3.18
CA SER A 140 -3.78 19.21 3.93
C SER A 140 -5.04 19.37 3.04
N MET A 141 -4.86 19.70 1.76
CA MET A 141 -5.94 20.08 0.85
C MET A 141 -6.16 19.09 -0.32
N ALA A 142 -5.24 18.19 -0.56
CA ALA A 142 -5.32 17.31 -1.74
C ALA A 142 -4.41 16.08 -1.63
N CYS A 143 -4.80 15.01 -2.33
CA CYS A 143 -3.99 13.81 -2.55
C CYS A 143 -3.60 13.72 -4.02
N PHE A 144 -2.46 13.07 -4.28
CA PHE A 144 -1.87 12.99 -5.60
C PHE A 144 -1.37 11.58 -5.92
N LEU A 145 -1.54 11.21 -7.17
CA LEU A 145 -0.86 10.07 -7.79
C LEU A 145 0.00 10.61 -8.94
N GLY A 146 1.30 10.54 -8.79
CA GLY A 146 2.20 11.27 -9.67
C GLY A 146 1.88 12.76 -9.61
N GLY A 147 1.96 13.48 -10.69
CA GLY A 147 1.55 14.88 -10.75
C GLY A 147 0.03 15.12 -10.78
N ILE A 148 -0.80 14.07 -10.74
CA ILE A 148 -2.25 14.14 -10.94
C ILE A 148 -2.97 14.20 -9.60
N ARG A 149 -3.81 15.23 -9.42
CA ARG A 149 -4.68 15.35 -8.25
C ARG A 149 -5.80 14.29 -8.28
N LEU A 150 -5.90 13.53 -7.22
CA LEU A 150 -6.98 12.55 -7.02
C LEU A 150 -8.28 13.26 -6.62
N ARG A 151 -9.26 13.26 -7.54
CA ARG A 151 -10.54 13.93 -7.32
C ARG A 151 -11.37 13.14 -6.29
N GLY A 152 -11.85 13.86 -5.28
CA GLY A 152 -12.70 13.28 -4.21
C GLY A 152 -11.93 12.54 -3.13
N ALA A 153 -10.61 12.41 -3.24
CA ALA A 153 -9.81 11.85 -2.16
C ALA A 153 -9.85 12.74 -0.92
N ASP A 154 -9.98 12.11 0.25
CA ASP A 154 -9.97 12.79 1.54
C ASP A 154 -8.57 12.80 2.15
N PRO A 155 -7.87 13.97 2.16
CA PRO A 155 -6.50 14.03 2.67
C PRO A 155 -6.39 13.65 4.16
N ALA A 156 -7.45 13.87 4.94
CA ALA A 156 -7.41 13.60 6.38
C ALA A 156 -7.30 12.11 6.70
N SER A 157 -7.90 11.25 5.86
CA SER A 157 -7.87 9.79 6.03
C SER A 157 -6.99 9.07 5.00
N PHE A 158 -6.40 9.82 4.06
CA PHE A 158 -5.56 9.25 3.01
C PHE A 158 -4.28 8.63 3.57
N ARG A 159 -4.05 7.37 3.25
CA ARG A 159 -2.85 6.62 3.60
C ARG A 159 -2.36 5.79 2.43
N VAL A 160 -1.07 5.65 2.31
CA VAL A 160 -0.42 4.77 1.34
C VAL A 160 -0.28 3.39 1.96
N LEU A 161 -0.68 2.37 1.24
CA LEU A 161 -0.61 0.98 1.69
C LEU A 161 0.68 0.33 1.19
N ASN A 162 1.03 0.58 -0.05
CA ASN A 162 2.26 0.11 -0.68
C ASN A 162 2.50 0.89 -1.99
N TYR A 163 3.49 0.47 -2.76
CA TYR A 163 3.84 1.09 -4.04
C TYR A 163 2.65 1.18 -5.02
N ALA A 164 1.79 0.18 -5.07
CA ALA A 164 0.70 0.09 -6.03
C ALA A 164 -0.62 0.67 -5.52
N TYR A 165 -0.82 0.76 -4.20
CA TYR A 165 -2.10 1.07 -3.60
C TYR A 165 -2.01 2.15 -2.53
N ALA A 166 -3.02 3.03 -2.53
CA ALA A 166 -3.35 3.94 -1.44
C ALA A 166 -4.86 3.91 -1.21
N MET A 167 -5.31 4.37 -0.04
CA MET A 167 -6.73 4.44 0.29
C MET A 167 -7.06 5.67 1.13
N ASP A 168 -8.32 6.02 1.13
CA ASP A 168 -8.94 6.88 2.15
C ASP A 168 -10.20 6.19 2.70
N LYS A 169 -11.00 6.90 3.49
CA LYS A 169 -12.25 6.36 4.05
C LYS A 169 -13.33 6.04 3.01
N THR A 170 -13.14 6.43 1.75
CA THR A 170 -14.16 6.35 0.69
C THR A 170 -13.76 5.50 -0.50
N ALA A 171 -12.46 5.29 -0.73
CA ALA A 171 -11.97 4.61 -1.93
C ALA A 171 -10.56 4.03 -1.75
N VAL A 172 -10.25 3.04 -2.59
CA VAL A 172 -8.89 2.57 -2.86
C VAL A 172 -8.42 3.13 -4.20
N TYR A 173 -7.17 3.52 -4.25
CA TYR A 173 -6.50 4.10 -5.41
C TYR A 173 -5.37 3.18 -5.85
N THR A 174 -5.19 3.01 -7.15
CA THR A 174 -4.13 2.18 -7.72
C THR A 174 -3.24 2.98 -8.66
N THR A 175 -1.97 2.59 -8.80
CA THR A 175 -1.05 3.20 -9.77
C THR A 175 -1.37 2.83 -11.23
N SER A 176 -2.20 1.82 -11.47
CA SER A 176 -2.67 1.42 -12.79
C SER A 176 -3.96 2.12 -13.24
N GLY A 177 -4.46 3.06 -12.44
CA GLY A 177 -5.71 3.77 -12.67
C GLY A 177 -6.87 3.16 -11.87
N ARG A 178 -8.03 3.81 -11.94
CA ARG A 178 -9.27 3.30 -11.33
C ARG A 178 -9.76 2.06 -12.04
#